data_29796c46713accd9f78532ef28950ef4
#
_entry.id   29796c46713accd9f78532ef28950ef4
#
_cell.length_a   1.000
_cell.length_b   1.000
_cell.length_c   1.000
_cell.angle_alpha   90.00
_cell.angle_beta   90.00
_cell.angle_gamma   90.00
#
_symmetry.space_group_name_H-M   'P 1'
#
loop_
_entity.id
_entity.type
_entity.pdbx_description
1 polymer ?
#
loop_
_entity_poly.entity_id
_entity_poly.type
_entity_poly.pdbx_seq_one_letter_code
_entity_poly.pdbx_strand_id
1 'polypeptide(L)'
;MASGVVLVNGLPGSGKTTLAAVLAATLGAQLLSKDAVKQAIAAILNDPPMVGPFGAIAMDTVWALASVIPATVVIESWWFRPRDLHFAEAGLGVVGAPRAVEIWCDVPGDLARSRYETRDRPKMYEDARHLVDDWPEWLAQAQPLGLTPVLRVDTSRPVDHAELARAVRAHLGLATAW
;
A
#
# COMPACT_ATOMS: atom_id res chain seq x y z
N MET A 1 -13.55 -15.13 1.27
CA MET A 1 -13.35 -13.86 0.54
C MET A 1 -13.37 -12.75 1.55
N ALA A 2 -12.53 -11.74 1.37
CA ALA A 2 -12.44 -10.61 2.29
C ALA A 2 -13.79 -9.90 2.43
N SER A 3 -14.11 -9.45 3.66
CA SER A 3 -15.33 -8.69 3.94
C SER A 3 -15.22 -7.22 3.46
N GLY A 4 -14.00 -6.74 3.26
CA GLY A 4 -13.68 -5.43 2.71
C GLY A 4 -12.19 -5.29 2.45
N VAL A 5 -11.82 -4.38 1.54
CA VAL A 5 -10.43 -4.10 1.19
C VAL A 5 -10.13 -2.62 1.38
N VAL A 6 -9.04 -2.33 2.06
CA VAL A 6 -8.46 -0.99 2.16
C VAL A 6 -7.13 -0.98 1.44
N LEU A 7 -7.00 -0.19 0.38
CA LEU A 7 -5.72 0.02 -0.29
C LEU A 7 -5.04 1.24 0.33
N VAL A 8 -3.81 1.11 0.81
CA VAL A 8 -3.02 2.23 1.31
C VAL A 8 -1.90 2.53 0.32
N ASN A 9 -2.03 3.65 -0.37
CA ASN A 9 -1.20 4.09 -1.48
C ASN A 9 -0.59 5.48 -1.22
N GLY A 10 0.38 5.87 -2.00
CA GLY A 10 1.08 7.16 -1.93
C GLY A 10 2.55 7.02 -2.31
N LEU A 11 3.24 8.12 -2.56
CA LEU A 11 4.65 8.13 -2.92
C LEU A 11 5.53 7.31 -1.95
N PRO A 12 6.64 6.73 -2.39
CA PRO A 12 7.69 6.28 -1.47
C PRO A 12 8.05 7.41 -0.50
N GLY A 13 8.17 7.11 0.79
CA GLY A 13 8.38 8.15 1.82
C GLY A 13 7.11 8.83 2.34
N SER A 14 5.92 8.57 1.79
CA SER A 14 4.68 9.22 2.24
C SER A 14 4.11 8.72 3.58
N GLY A 15 4.75 7.77 4.27
CA GLY A 15 4.26 7.29 5.57
C GLY A 15 3.22 6.18 5.50
N LYS A 16 2.97 5.57 4.35
CA LYS A 16 2.03 4.47 4.14
C LYS A 16 2.12 3.35 5.16
N THR A 17 3.32 2.84 5.38
CA THR A 17 3.56 1.69 6.25
C THR A 17 3.14 1.97 7.69
N THR A 18 3.47 3.14 8.20
CA THR A 18 3.06 3.58 9.55
C THR A 18 1.55 3.72 9.65
N LEU A 19 0.94 4.41 8.68
CA LEU A 19 -0.51 4.61 8.65
C LEU A 19 -1.25 3.27 8.52
N ALA A 20 -0.82 2.41 7.60
CA ALA A 20 -1.45 1.12 7.37
C ALA A 20 -1.41 0.21 8.62
N ALA A 21 -0.29 0.20 9.35
CA ALA A 21 -0.16 -0.59 10.58
C ALA A 21 -1.13 -0.14 11.66
N VAL A 22 -1.19 1.17 11.94
CA VAL A 22 -2.11 1.72 12.95
C VAL A 22 -3.57 1.55 12.52
N LEU A 23 -3.87 1.81 11.25
CA LEU A 23 -5.23 1.65 10.73
C LEU A 23 -5.70 0.20 10.80
N ALA A 24 -4.87 -0.77 10.40
CA ALA A 24 -5.21 -2.18 10.47
C ALA A 24 -5.52 -2.60 11.92
N ALA A 25 -4.69 -2.19 12.88
CA ALA A 25 -4.92 -2.44 14.30
C ALA A 25 -6.24 -1.80 14.79
N THR A 26 -6.50 -0.55 14.40
CA THR A 26 -7.72 0.18 14.80
C THR A 26 -8.99 -0.43 14.20
N LEU A 27 -8.89 -1.00 13.00
CA LEU A 27 -10.00 -1.67 12.32
C LEU A 27 -10.21 -3.12 12.79
N GLY A 28 -9.23 -3.72 13.46
CA GLY A 28 -9.18 -5.17 13.69
C GLY A 28 -9.00 -5.95 12.37
N ALA A 29 -8.30 -5.36 11.41
CA ALA A 29 -8.10 -5.88 10.06
C ALA A 29 -6.74 -6.56 9.91
N GLN A 30 -6.62 -7.47 8.94
CA GLN A 30 -5.33 -8.06 8.60
C GLN A 30 -4.53 -7.09 7.73
N LEU A 31 -3.30 -6.79 8.13
CA LEU A 31 -2.35 -6.03 7.31
C LEU A 31 -1.60 -6.97 6.35
N LEU A 32 -1.59 -6.61 5.09
CA LEU A 32 -0.80 -7.24 4.03
C LEU A 32 0.09 -6.18 3.38
N SER A 33 1.38 -6.18 3.72
CA SER A 33 2.37 -5.28 3.13
C SER A 33 3.12 -5.99 2.01
N LYS A 34 3.12 -5.42 0.81
CA LYS A 34 3.90 -5.92 -0.33
C LYS A 34 5.38 -6.03 0.01
N ASP A 35 5.93 -5.02 0.69
CA ASP A 35 7.35 -4.99 1.04
C ASP A 35 7.70 -6.08 2.06
N ALA A 36 6.81 -6.36 3.03
CA ALA A 36 7.01 -7.46 3.98
C ALA A 36 7.01 -8.82 3.27
N VAL A 37 6.09 -9.05 2.33
CA VAL A 37 6.06 -10.28 1.52
C VAL A 37 7.31 -10.38 0.65
N LYS A 38 7.74 -9.28 0.00
CA LYS A 38 8.96 -9.24 -0.80
C LYS A 38 10.19 -9.62 0.03
N GLN A 39 10.31 -9.11 1.25
CA GLN A 39 11.40 -9.44 2.17
C GLN A 39 11.35 -10.90 2.61
N ALA A 40 10.18 -11.44 2.93
CA ALA A 40 10.02 -12.84 3.30
C ALA A 40 10.44 -13.78 2.15
N ILE A 41 10.03 -13.48 0.92
CA ILE A 41 10.46 -14.24 -0.28
C ILE A 41 11.98 -14.15 -0.45
N ALA A 42 12.56 -12.96 -0.32
CA ALA A 42 14.01 -12.78 -0.44
C ALA A 42 14.79 -13.53 0.65
N ALA A 43 14.25 -13.62 1.87
CA ALA A 43 14.88 -14.35 2.96
C ALA A 43 14.92 -15.89 2.73
N ILE A 44 14.06 -16.42 1.89
CA ILE A 44 14.07 -17.85 1.49
C ILE A 44 15.24 -18.14 0.52
N LEU A 45 15.68 -17.14 -0.22
CA LEU A 45 16.74 -17.26 -1.20
C LEU A 45 18.07 -16.85 -0.56
N ASN A 46 19.08 -17.72 -0.65
CA ASN A 46 20.41 -17.44 -0.07
C ASN A 46 21.11 -16.26 -0.74
N ASP A 47 20.83 -16.00 -2.02
CA ASP A 47 21.39 -14.89 -2.80
C ASP A 47 20.32 -14.45 -3.82
N PRO A 48 19.34 -13.64 -3.39
CA PRO A 48 18.27 -13.21 -4.30
C PRO A 48 18.86 -12.34 -5.41
N PRO A 49 18.51 -12.60 -6.68
CA PRO A 49 18.95 -11.77 -7.77
C PRO A 49 18.50 -10.32 -7.56
N MET A 50 19.39 -9.37 -7.80
CA MET A 50 19.15 -7.93 -7.66
C MET A 50 18.02 -7.45 -8.59
N VAL A 51 17.84 -8.15 -9.72
CA VAL A 51 16.84 -7.82 -10.74
C VAL A 51 15.94 -9.04 -10.94
N GLY A 52 14.64 -8.85 -10.78
CA GLY A 52 13.71 -9.94 -11.01
C GLY A 52 12.25 -9.56 -10.69
N PRO A 53 11.31 -10.45 -10.97
CA PRO A 53 9.88 -10.21 -10.83
C PRO A 53 9.39 -10.23 -9.36
N PHE A 54 10.30 -10.05 -8.38
CA PHE A 54 9.94 -10.13 -6.94
C PHE A 54 8.82 -9.19 -6.54
N GLY A 55 8.78 -8.01 -7.16
CA GLY A 55 7.70 -7.07 -6.91
C GLY A 55 6.34 -7.58 -7.39
N ALA A 56 6.30 -8.23 -8.54
CA ALA A 56 5.10 -8.86 -9.08
C ALA A 56 4.70 -10.09 -8.24
N ILE A 57 5.64 -11.02 -8.00
CA ILE A 57 5.41 -12.22 -7.18
C ILE A 57 4.89 -11.85 -5.78
N ALA A 58 5.50 -10.85 -5.14
CA ALA A 58 5.04 -10.38 -3.84
C ALA A 58 3.61 -9.83 -3.91
N MET A 59 3.28 -9.06 -4.95
CA MET A 59 1.94 -8.50 -5.10
C MET A 59 0.90 -9.57 -5.42
N ASP A 60 1.21 -10.53 -6.28
CA ASP A 60 0.34 -11.68 -6.57
C ASP A 60 0.08 -12.51 -5.29
N THR A 61 1.11 -12.70 -4.48
CA THR A 61 0.99 -13.35 -3.17
C THR A 61 0.07 -12.56 -2.23
N VAL A 62 0.19 -11.23 -2.19
CA VAL A 62 -0.69 -10.37 -1.39
C VAL A 62 -2.15 -10.52 -1.82
N TRP A 63 -2.44 -10.51 -3.12
CA TRP A 63 -3.80 -10.68 -3.63
C TRP A 63 -4.35 -12.08 -3.33
N ALA A 64 -3.52 -13.12 -3.49
CA ALA A 64 -3.89 -14.49 -3.15
C ALA A 64 -4.21 -14.65 -1.66
N LEU A 65 -3.40 -14.08 -0.77
CA LEU A 65 -3.67 -14.06 0.66
C LEU A 65 -4.96 -13.31 0.99
N ALA A 66 -5.16 -12.13 0.40
CA ALA A 66 -6.37 -11.35 0.60
C ALA A 66 -7.64 -12.12 0.20
N SER A 67 -7.57 -12.93 -0.85
CA SER A 67 -8.73 -13.70 -1.34
C SER A 67 -9.21 -14.80 -0.37
N VAL A 68 -8.33 -15.30 0.50
CA VAL A 68 -8.65 -16.39 1.44
C VAL A 68 -8.92 -15.90 2.88
N ILE A 69 -8.65 -14.63 3.18
CA ILE A 69 -8.88 -14.05 4.52
C ILE A 69 -10.36 -13.63 4.63
N PRO A 70 -11.15 -14.21 5.57
CA PRO A 70 -12.58 -13.90 5.69
C PRO A 70 -12.86 -12.64 6.55
N ALA A 71 -11.93 -11.68 6.56
CA ALA A 71 -11.99 -10.46 7.34
C ALA A 71 -11.66 -9.25 6.46
N THR A 72 -11.77 -8.05 7.01
CA THR A 72 -11.24 -6.85 6.33
C THR A 72 -9.72 -6.95 6.22
N VAL A 73 -9.20 -6.61 5.04
CA VAL A 73 -7.76 -6.56 4.78
C VAL A 73 -7.33 -5.13 4.47
N VAL A 74 -6.18 -4.75 5.00
CA VAL A 74 -5.48 -3.52 4.65
C VAL A 74 -4.27 -3.92 3.82
N ILE A 75 -4.24 -3.52 2.56
CA ILE A 75 -3.14 -3.82 1.63
C ILE A 75 -2.31 -2.56 1.45
N GLU A 76 -1.03 -2.64 1.76
CA GLU A 76 -0.10 -1.51 1.68
C GLU A 76 0.90 -1.76 0.55
N SER A 77 0.97 -0.79 -0.39
CA SER A 77 1.94 -0.80 -1.48
C SER A 77 2.13 0.61 -2.05
N TRP A 78 3.18 0.82 -2.84
CA TRP A 78 3.26 1.88 -3.81
C TRP A 78 2.71 1.39 -5.15
N TRP A 79 1.54 1.89 -5.53
CA TRP A 79 0.99 1.70 -6.86
C TRP A 79 1.16 2.97 -7.67
N PHE A 80 2.04 2.92 -8.65
CA PHE A 80 2.19 3.99 -9.63
C PHE A 80 1.13 3.81 -10.73
N ARG A 81 0.10 4.63 -10.70
CA ARG A 81 -1.09 4.45 -11.52
C ARG A 81 -0.79 4.19 -13.01
N PRO A 82 0.12 4.93 -13.69
CA PRO A 82 0.44 4.68 -15.10
C PRO A 82 0.94 3.26 -15.38
N ARG A 83 1.63 2.64 -14.44
CA ARG A 83 2.18 1.28 -14.56
C ARG A 83 1.25 0.22 -13.98
N ASP A 84 0.62 0.51 -12.85
CA ASP A 84 0.06 -0.53 -11.98
C ASP A 84 -1.46 -0.61 -11.99
N LEU A 85 -2.17 0.31 -12.68
CA LEU A 85 -3.63 0.39 -12.62
C LEU A 85 -4.31 -0.94 -12.96
N HIS A 86 -3.95 -1.54 -14.08
CA HIS A 86 -4.56 -2.79 -14.56
C HIS A 86 -4.21 -4.00 -13.67
N PHE A 87 -3.03 -4.02 -13.05
CA PHE A 87 -2.66 -5.06 -12.10
C PHE A 87 -3.45 -4.94 -10.79
N ALA A 88 -3.67 -3.71 -10.32
CA ALA A 88 -4.48 -3.47 -9.13
C ALA A 88 -5.95 -3.81 -9.36
N GLU A 89 -6.49 -3.50 -10.55
CA GLU A 89 -7.84 -3.86 -10.96
C GLU A 89 -8.03 -5.40 -11.00
N ALA A 90 -7.09 -6.09 -11.65
CA ALA A 90 -7.08 -7.55 -11.67
C ALA A 90 -6.99 -8.16 -10.26
N GLY A 91 -6.13 -7.60 -9.41
CA GLY A 91 -5.98 -8.03 -8.02
C GLY A 91 -7.25 -7.85 -7.19
N LEU A 92 -7.94 -6.73 -7.33
CA LEU A 92 -9.26 -6.54 -6.70
C LEU A 92 -10.27 -7.57 -7.20
N GLY A 93 -10.22 -7.93 -8.47
CA GLY A 93 -11.04 -9.00 -9.05
C GLY A 93 -10.76 -10.37 -8.42
N VAL A 94 -9.49 -10.70 -8.17
CA VAL A 94 -9.10 -11.96 -7.48
C VAL A 94 -9.67 -12.03 -6.07
N VAL A 95 -9.66 -10.92 -5.34
CA VAL A 95 -10.22 -10.85 -3.98
C VAL A 95 -11.75 -10.96 -3.99
N GLY A 96 -12.38 -10.57 -5.10
CA GLY A 96 -13.83 -10.53 -5.21
C GLY A 96 -14.48 -9.58 -4.19
N ALA A 97 -13.75 -8.56 -3.73
CA ALA A 97 -14.21 -7.67 -2.68
C ALA A 97 -15.37 -6.81 -3.20
N PRO A 98 -16.55 -6.93 -2.63
CA PRO A 98 -17.71 -6.14 -3.04
C PRO A 98 -17.55 -4.68 -2.62
N ARG A 99 -16.73 -4.39 -1.61
CA ARG A 99 -16.48 -3.06 -1.04
C ARG A 99 -14.99 -2.84 -0.84
N ALA A 100 -14.49 -1.75 -1.40
CA ALA A 100 -13.11 -1.35 -1.23
C ALA A 100 -13.00 0.18 -1.12
N VAL A 101 -11.95 0.65 -0.49
CA VAL A 101 -11.60 2.08 -0.39
C VAL A 101 -10.10 2.25 -0.52
N GLU A 102 -9.67 3.27 -1.24
CA GLU A 102 -8.26 3.65 -1.35
C GLU A 102 -7.96 4.81 -0.40
N ILE A 103 -6.89 4.67 0.38
CA ILE A 103 -6.30 5.76 1.16
C ILE A 103 -5.08 6.24 0.40
N TRP A 104 -5.11 7.51 0.01
CA TRP A 104 -3.97 8.18 -0.56
C TRP A 104 -3.24 8.96 0.53
N CYS A 105 -2.01 8.52 0.86
CA CYS A 105 -1.11 9.23 1.77
C CYS A 105 -0.53 10.46 1.05
N ASP A 106 -1.12 11.61 1.32
CA ASP A 106 -0.73 12.88 0.71
C ASP A 106 0.38 13.55 1.54
N VAL A 107 1.43 14.01 0.86
CA VAL A 107 2.59 14.63 1.47
C VAL A 107 3.34 15.45 0.42
N PRO A 108 3.94 16.61 0.78
CA PRO A 108 4.82 17.32 -0.13
C PRO A 108 5.94 16.43 -0.69
N GLY A 109 6.20 16.55 -1.99
CA GLY A 109 7.12 15.66 -2.70
C GLY A 109 8.55 15.69 -2.16
N ASP A 110 9.05 16.85 -1.80
CA ASP A 110 10.36 17.05 -1.16
C ASP A 110 10.45 16.39 0.23
N LEU A 111 9.37 16.43 1.02
CA LEU A 111 9.33 15.73 2.29
C LEU A 111 9.29 14.20 2.08
N ALA A 112 8.51 13.73 1.11
CA ALA A 112 8.50 12.32 0.75
C ALA A 112 9.90 11.85 0.30
N ARG A 113 10.56 12.63 -0.56
CA ARG A 113 11.92 12.37 -1.04
C ARG A 113 12.91 12.28 0.10
N SER A 114 12.96 13.31 0.96
CA SER A 114 13.86 13.32 2.11
C SER A 114 13.67 12.10 3.02
N ARG A 115 12.44 11.72 3.30
CA ARG A 115 12.12 10.51 4.06
C ARG A 115 12.52 9.22 3.33
N TYR A 116 12.44 9.20 2.01
CA TYR A 116 12.83 8.05 1.20
C TYR A 116 14.36 7.89 1.14
N GLU A 117 15.11 8.98 0.99
CA GLU A 117 16.58 9.03 0.98
C GLU A 117 17.21 8.56 2.30
N THR A 118 16.55 8.87 3.43
CA THR A 118 17.06 8.53 4.76
C THR A 118 16.71 7.13 5.24
N ARG A 119 15.99 6.35 4.43
CA ARG A 119 15.63 4.98 4.79
C ARG A 119 16.82 4.05 4.72
N ASP A 120 17.02 3.29 5.80
CA ASP A 120 17.90 2.12 5.77
C ASP A 120 17.08 0.90 5.29
N ARG A 121 17.34 0.46 4.06
CA ARG A 121 16.64 -0.66 3.41
C ARG A 121 17.64 -1.58 2.71
N PRO A 122 17.30 -2.90 2.60
CA PRO A 122 18.10 -3.83 1.82
C PRO A 122 18.33 -3.35 0.37
N LYS A 123 19.52 -3.58 -0.16
CA LYS A 123 19.94 -3.15 -1.51
C LYS A 123 18.99 -3.63 -2.63
N MET A 124 18.26 -4.72 -2.41
CA MET A 124 17.27 -5.25 -3.35
C MET A 124 16.14 -4.27 -3.74
N TYR A 125 16.02 -3.16 -3.04
CA TYR A 125 15.03 -2.11 -3.36
C TYR A 125 15.56 -1.08 -4.37
N GLU A 126 16.88 -1.03 -4.61
CA GLU A 126 17.52 -0.10 -5.55
C GLU A 126 17.12 1.38 -5.32
N ASP A 127 16.88 1.76 -4.05
CA ASP A 127 16.32 3.07 -3.69
C ASP A 127 17.15 4.22 -4.28
N ALA A 128 18.48 4.10 -4.30
CA ALA A 128 19.35 5.13 -4.90
C ALA A 128 19.14 5.29 -6.41
N ARG A 129 18.92 4.19 -7.15
CA ARG A 129 18.59 4.22 -8.58
C ARG A 129 17.24 4.89 -8.80
N HIS A 130 16.23 4.49 -8.05
CA HIS A 130 14.89 5.05 -8.16
C HIS A 130 14.85 6.56 -7.89
N LEU A 131 15.69 7.07 -6.98
CA LEU A 131 15.79 8.51 -6.70
C LEU A 131 16.34 9.32 -7.87
N VAL A 132 17.17 8.70 -8.70
CA VAL A 132 17.77 9.35 -9.88
C VAL A 132 16.86 9.19 -11.10
N ASP A 133 16.46 7.95 -11.39
CA ASP A 133 15.85 7.59 -12.66
C ASP A 133 14.33 7.78 -12.65
N ASP A 134 13.66 7.39 -11.56
CA ASP A 134 12.21 7.25 -11.54
C ASP A 134 11.51 8.38 -10.75
N TRP A 135 12.20 9.01 -9.79
CA TRP A 135 11.59 10.00 -8.89
C TRP A 135 10.94 11.19 -9.60
N PRO A 136 11.56 11.80 -10.63
CA PRO A 136 10.94 12.93 -11.33
C PRO A 136 9.59 12.56 -11.96
N GLU A 137 9.52 11.38 -12.55
CA GLU A 137 8.27 10.88 -13.14
C GLU A 137 7.24 10.54 -12.07
N TRP A 138 7.65 9.87 -11.00
CA TRP A 138 6.76 9.55 -9.88
C TRP A 138 6.15 10.80 -9.28
N LEU A 139 6.98 11.84 -9.05
CA LEU A 139 6.50 13.10 -8.49
C LEU A 139 5.49 13.79 -9.42
N ALA A 140 5.77 13.80 -10.71
CA ALA A 140 4.92 14.47 -11.71
C ALA A 140 3.57 13.77 -11.91
N GLN A 141 3.52 12.43 -11.77
CA GLN A 141 2.36 11.62 -12.12
C GLN A 141 1.75 10.86 -10.94
N ALA A 142 2.25 11.10 -9.69
CA ALA A 142 1.71 10.46 -8.51
C ALA A 142 0.25 10.85 -8.28
N GLN A 143 -0.61 9.86 -8.30
CA GLN A 143 -2.04 10.01 -8.06
C GLN A 143 -2.65 8.69 -7.57
N PRO A 144 -3.82 8.74 -6.93
CA PRO A 144 -4.55 7.53 -6.58
C PRO A 144 -4.84 6.65 -7.79
N LEU A 145 -5.02 5.35 -7.57
CA LEU A 145 -5.52 4.44 -8.61
C LEU A 145 -6.92 4.86 -9.09
N GLY A 146 -7.77 5.29 -8.17
CA GLY A 146 -9.13 5.73 -8.49
C GLY A 146 -10.06 4.58 -8.93
N LEU A 147 -9.73 3.34 -8.60
CA LEU A 147 -10.57 2.16 -8.86
C LEU A 147 -11.72 2.04 -7.84
N THR A 148 -11.59 2.71 -6.70
CA THR A 148 -12.49 2.70 -5.56
C THR A 148 -12.64 4.13 -5.02
N PRO A 149 -13.60 4.43 -4.13
CA PRO A 149 -13.61 5.71 -3.43
C PRO A 149 -12.25 6.01 -2.79
N VAL A 150 -11.82 7.27 -2.87
CA VAL A 150 -10.48 7.70 -2.41
C VAL A 150 -10.62 8.63 -1.21
N LEU A 151 -9.94 8.27 -0.12
CA LEU A 151 -9.74 9.12 1.05
C LEU A 151 -8.31 9.69 1.01
N ARG A 152 -8.18 11.00 0.87
CA ARG A 152 -6.87 11.68 0.94
C ARG A 152 -6.54 11.99 2.39
N VAL A 153 -5.34 11.61 2.82
CA VAL A 153 -4.86 11.79 4.18
C VAL A 153 -3.54 12.53 4.15
N ASP A 154 -3.50 13.72 4.74
CA ASP A 154 -2.27 14.47 4.95
C ASP A 154 -1.39 13.76 5.99
N THR A 155 -0.31 13.12 5.50
CA THR A 155 0.65 12.38 6.31
C THR A 155 1.93 13.19 6.61
N SER A 156 1.93 14.49 6.29
CA SER A 156 2.99 15.42 6.71
C SER A 156 2.93 15.76 8.20
N ARG A 157 1.77 15.52 8.82
CA ARG A 157 1.44 15.79 10.23
C ARG A 157 0.76 14.57 10.89
N PRO A 158 0.58 14.57 12.21
CA PRO A 158 -0.13 13.49 12.90
C PRO A 158 -1.53 13.28 12.36
N VAL A 159 -1.89 12.02 12.10
CA VAL A 159 -3.20 11.61 11.57
C VAL A 159 -4.14 11.25 12.71
N ASP A 160 -5.39 11.70 12.65
CA ASP A 160 -6.46 11.17 13.51
C ASP A 160 -6.89 9.80 13.00
N HIS A 161 -6.28 8.75 13.54
CA HIS A 161 -6.56 7.38 13.15
C HIS A 161 -7.97 6.92 13.51
N ALA A 162 -8.57 7.48 14.55
CA ALA A 162 -9.93 7.13 14.96
C ALA A 162 -10.96 7.69 13.96
N GLU A 163 -10.77 8.93 13.52
CA GLU A 163 -11.59 9.54 12.48
C GLU A 163 -11.44 8.81 11.15
N LEU A 164 -10.18 8.53 10.75
CA LEU A 164 -9.91 7.78 9.52
C LEU A 164 -10.56 6.40 9.54
N ALA A 165 -10.46 5.68 10.66
CA ALA A 165 -11.09 4.36 10.79
C ALA A 165 -12.62 4.44 10.71
N ARG A 166 -13.25 5.48 11.27
CA ARG A 166 -14.70 5.72 11.12
C ARG A 166 -15.08 5.95 9.66
N ALA A 167 -14.33 6.78 8.94
CA ALA A 167 -14.55 7.03 7.52
C ALA A 167 -14.41 5.76 6.68
N VAL A 168 -13.36 4.96 6.93
CA VAL A 168 -13.16 3.66 6.27
C VAL A 168 -14.31 2.70 6.54
N ARG A 169 -14.76 2.56 7.80
CA ARG A 169 -15.91 1.71 8.15
C ARG A 169 -17.17 2.13 7.41
N ALA A 170 -17.43 3.42 7.30
CA ALA A 170 -18.57 3.94 6.57
C ALA A 170 -18.54 3.54 5.08
N HIS A 171 -17.37 3.67 4.42
CA HIS A 171 -17.22 3.27 3.01
C HIS A 171 -17.36 1.76 2.81
N LEU A 172 -16.85 0.96 3.75
CA LEU A 172 -16.97 -0.49 3.70
C LEU A 172 -18.33 -1.01 4.20
N GLY A 173 -19.18 -0.14 4.75
CA GLY A 173 -20.46 -0.52 5.34
C GLY A 173 -20.30 -1.48 6.52
N LEU A 174 -19.22 -1.33 7.27
CA LEU A 174 -18.97 -2.10 8.49
C LEU A 174 -19.68 -1.44 9.66
N ALA A 175 -20.24 -2.26 10.57
CA ALA A 175 -20.84 -1.74 11.78
C ALA A 175 -19.81 -0.97 12.62
N THR A 176 -20.20 0.15 13.21
CA THR A 176 -19.40 0.84 14.21
C THR A 176 -19.27 -0.07 15.44
N ALA A 177 -18.05 -0.48 15.76
CA ALA A 177 -17.79 -1.10 17.07
C ALA A 177 -18.06 -0.04 18.15
N TRP A 178 -18.94 -0.35 19.08
CA TRP A 178 -19.26 0.44 20.28
C TRP A 178 -18.13 0.32 21.29
#